data_ae3454ce67b58b9f003583db4eeff9b9
#
_entry.id   ae3454ce67b58b9f003583db4eeff9b9
#
_cell.length_a   1.000
_cell.length_b   1.000
_cell.length_c   1.000
_cell.angle_alpha   90.00
_cell.angle_beta   90.00
_cell.angle_gamma   90.00
#
_symmetry.space_group_name_H-M   'P 1'
#
loop_
_entity.id
_entity.type
_entity.pdbx_description
1 polymer ?
#
loop_
_entity_poly.entity_id
_entity_poly.type
_entity_poly.pdbx_seq_one_letter_code
_entity_poly.pdbx_strand_id
1 'polypeptide(L)'
;MMRARIVGTGSTTPKRILTNKDLETIVDTSDEWITRRTGIKERRISSNEQREDTSEMATRASLRALDMAGILPEALDMIIVGTVTPDRQFPSVACLVQKELKASRAVAFDVSAGCSGFLYALS
;
A
#
# COMPACT_ATOMS: atom_id res chain seq x y z
N MET A 1 -18.75 -21.45 15.40
CA MET A 1 -18.60 -20.01 15.07
C MET A 1 -17.30 -19.85 14.30
N MET A 2 -17.34 -19.42 13.05
CA MET A 2 -16.12 -19.11 12.29
C MET A 2 -15.47 -17.86 12.88
N ARG A 3 -14.15 -17.88 13.05
CA ARG A 3 -13.38 -16.75 13.57
C ARG A 3 -12.39 -16.31 12.50
N ALA A 4 -12.35 -15.02 12.19
CA ALA A 4 -11.32 -14.46 11.33
C ALA A 4 -9.96 -14.43 12.06
N ARG A 5 -8.88 -14.66 11.33
CA ARG A 5 -7.50 -14.62 11.84
C ARG A 5 -6.59 -13.98 10.80
N ILE A 6 -5.75 -13.03 11.23
CA ILE A 6 -4.64 -12.54 10.43
C ILE A 6 -3.53 -13.59 10.48
N VAL A 7 -3.10 -14.10 9.33
CA VAL A 7 -2.10 -15.16 9.21
C VAL A 7 -0.78 -14.68 8.64
N GLY A 8 -0.76 -13.51 8.01
CA GLY A 8 0.46 -12.91 7.49
C GLY A 8 0.30 -11.41 7.30
N THR A 9 1.39 -10.68 7.40
CA THR A 9 1.48 -9.25 7.15
C THR A 9 2.67 -8.97 6.23
N GLY A 10 2.56 -7.91 5.43
CA GLY A 10 3.65 -7.48 4.56
C GLY A 10 3.58 -5.98 4.33
N SER A 11 4.74 -5.37 4.17
CA SER A 11 4.84 -3.94 3.92
C SER A 11 5.89 -3.65 2.87
N THR A 12 5.74 -2.52 2.19
CA THR A 12 6.76 -1.96 1.32
C THR A 12 6.72 -0.44 1.40
N THR A 13 7.85 0.18 1.16
CA THR A 13 7.97 1.64 1.14
C THR A 13 8.81 2.06 -0.05
N PRO A 14 8.59 3.25 -0.62
CA PRO A 14 9.48 3.83 -1.61
C PRO A 14 10.90 3.97 -1.09
N LYS A 15 11.88 3.98 -2.00
CA LYS A 15 13.30 4.07 -1.64
C LYS A 15 13.74 5.49 -1.31
N ARG A 16 13.21 6.48 -2.03
CA ARG A 16 13.57 7.89 -1.86
C ARG A 16 13.07 8.41 -0.53
N ILE A 17 13.96 9.01 0.23
CA ILE A 17 13.65 9.73 1.49
C ILE A 17 13.60 11.22 1.18
N LEU A 18 12.61 11.92 1.72
CA LEU A 18 12.51 13.37 1.76
C LEU A 18 12.48 13.78 3.23
N THR A 19 13.52 14.46 3.68
CA THR A 19 13.64 14.94 5.06
C THR A 19 12.89 16.26 5.26
N ASN A 20 12.69 16.67 6.52
CA ASN A 20 12.15 17.99 6.83
C ASN A 20 13.07 19.10 6.34
N LYS A 21 14.40 18.89 6.39
CA LYS A 21 15.38 19.85 5.86
C LYS A 21 15.28 20.04 4.35
N ASP A 22 14.98 18.98 3.61
CA ASP A 22 14.72 19.10 2.18
C ASP A 22 13.46 19.92 1.93
N LEU A 23 12.42 19.76 2.76
CA LEU A 23 11.19 20.55 2.66
C LEU A 23 11.41 22.05 2.93
N GLU A 24 12.31 22.42 3.83
CA GLU A 24 12.67 23.81 4.08
C GLU A 24 13.18 24.55 2.84
N THR A 25 13.72 23.79 1.87
CA THR A 25 14.19 24.35 0.58
C THR A 25 13.07 24.52 -0.44
N ILE A 26 11.89 23.93 -0.21
CA ILE A 26 10.78 23.87 -1.18
C ILE A 26 9.61 24.76 -0.74
N VAL A 27 9.33 24.78 0.57
CA VAL A 27 8.18 25.49 1.15
C VAL A 27 8.58 26.21 2.43
N ASP A 28 7.86 27.25 2.79
CA ASP A 28 8.07 28.01 4.03
C ASP A 28 7.66 27.15 5.25
N THR A 29 8.63 26.46 5.83
CA THR A 29 8.46 25.56 6.99
C THR A 29 9.79 25.37 7.71
N SER A 30 9.79 24.63 8.84
CA SER A 30 11.01 24.23 9.52
C SER A 30 10.89 22.81 10.08
N ASP A 31 12.04 22.11 10.23
CA ASP A 31 12.10 20.80 10.87
C ASP A 31 11.50 20.83 12.28
N GLU A 32 11.81 21.88 13.05
CA GLU A 32 11.28 22.05 14.40
C GLU A 32 9.74 22.15 14.38
N TRP A 33 9.17 22.97 13.47
CA TRP A 33 7.73 23.14 13.35
C TRP A 33 7.02 21.83 12.98
N ILE A 34 7.54 21.11 11.97
CA ILE A 34 6.96 19.83 11.52
C ILE A 34 7.04 18.80 12.64
N THR A 35 8.23 18.62 13.22
CA THR A 35 8.48 17.61 14.25
C THR A 35 7.64 17.85 15.50
N ARG A 36 7.52 19.12 15.96
CA ARG A 36 6.72 19.47 17.12
C ARG A 36 5.22 19.15 16.93
N ARG A 37 4.69 19.34 15.72
CA ARG A 37 3.26 19.15 15.43
C ARG A 37 2.89 17.72 15.05
N THR A 38 3.79 16.97 14.43
CA THR A 38 3.48 15.70 13.79
C THR A 38 4.36 14.54 14.26
N GLY A 39 5.51 14.82 14.82
CA GLY A 39 6.55 13.85 15.12
C GLY A 39 7.28 13.32 13.87
N ILE A 40 6.90 13.77 12.67
CA ILE A 40 7.46 13.29 11.39
C ILE A 40 8.81 13.96 11.14
N LYS A 41 9.84 13.17 10.91
CA LYS A 41 11.19 13.64 10.55
C LYS A 41 11.50 13.48 9.07
N GLU A 42 10.92 12.48 8.44
CA GLU A 42 11.11 12.15 7.03
C GLU A 42 9.88 11.46 6.44
N ARG A 43 9.76 11.43 5.12
CA ARG A 43 8.74 10.65 4.39
C ARG A 43 9.36 9.95 3.20
N ARG A 44 8.72 8.89 2.78
CA ARG A 44 9.09 8.15 1.58
C ARG A 44 8.27 8.66 0.40
N ILE A 45 8.96 8.95 -0.70
CA ILE A 45 8.34 9.51 -1.91
C ILE A 45 8.48 8.49 -3.03
N SER A 46 7.36 8.08 -3.59
CA SER A 46 7.33 7.17 -4.74
C SER A 46 7.89 7.81 -6.01
N SER A 47 8.45 6.97 -6.87
CA SER A 47 8.96 7.38 -8.18
C SER A 47 8.51 6.36 -9.23
N ASN A 48 7.93 6.84 -10.33
CA ASN A 48 7.53 6.00 -11.44
C ASN A 48 8.75 5.34 -12.11
N GLU A 49 9.89 6.03 -12.15
CA GLU A 49 11.14 5.49 -12.67
C GLU A 49 11.61 4.24 -11.92
N GLN A 50 11.25 4.13 -10.64
CA GLN A 50 11.60 3.01 -9.77
C GLN A 50 10.48 1.96 -9.68
N ARG A 51 9.43 2.08 -10.48
CA ARG A 51 8.24 1.22 -10.41
C ARG A 51 7.69 1.15 -8.99
N GLU A 52 7.35 2.32 -8.45
CA GLU A 52 6.80 2.50 -7.11
C GLU A 52 5.35 3.01 -7.18
N ASP A 53 4.62 2.60 -8.21
CA ASP A 53 3.18 2.81 -8.33
C ASP A 53 2.42 2.07 -7.23
N THR A 54 1.17 2.45 -7.00
CA THR A 54 0.33 1.85 -5.96
C THR A 54 0.20 0.34 -6.15
N SER A 55 -0.02 -0.14 -7.38
CA SER A 55 -0.15 -1.57 -7.67
C SER A 55 1.16 -2.35 -7.44
N GLU A 56 2.30 -1.78 -7.84
CA GLU A 56 3.61 -2.41 -7.64
C GLU A 56 3.94 -2.54 -6.15
N MET A 57 3.73 -1.46 -5.38
CA MET A 57 3.97 -1.50 -3.94
C MET A 57 3.01 -2.46 -3.23
N ALA A 58 1.73 -2.46 -3.61
CA ALA A 58 0.74 -3.40 -3.08
C ALA A 58 1.12 -4.86 -3.39
N THR A 59 1.57 -5.15 -4.62
CA THR A 59 2.04 -6.48 -5.02
C THR A 59 3.23 -6.94 -4.17
N ARG A 60 4.24 -6.07 -3.99
CA ARG A 60 5.41 -6.41 -3.15
C ARG A 60 5.05 -6.66 -1.69
N ALA A 61 4.14 -5.85 -1.13
CA ALA A 61 3.63 -6.05 0.22
C ALA A 61 2.85 -7.37 0.34
N SER A 62 1.99 -7.67 -0.65
CA SER A 62 1.21 -8.92 -0.70
C SER A 62 2.10 -10.16 -0.77
N LEU A 63 3.15 -10.15 -1.60
CA LEU A 63 4.10 -11.26 -1.67
C LEU A 63 4.75 -11.55 -0.31
N ARG A 64 5.14 -10.51 0.44
CA ARG A 64 5.70 -10.69 1.79
C ARG A 64 4.67 -11.24 2.78
N ALA A 65 3.41 -10.79 2.68
CA ALA A 65 2.33 -11.30 3.52
C ALA A 65 2.03 -12.78 3.23
N LEU A 66 2.02 -13.17 1.95
CA LEU A 66 1.82 -14.54 1.52
C LEU A 66 2.98 -15.45 1.94
N ASP A 67 4.22 -14.99 1.80
CA ASP A 67 5.42 -15.70 2.27
C ASP A 67 5.35 -15.95 3.78
N MET A 68 5.04 -14.91 4.57
CA MET A 68 4.86 -15.03 6.02
C MET A 68 3.75 -16.03 6.39
N ALA A 69 2.65 -16.02 5.63
CA ALA A 69 1.51 -16.89 5.86
C ALA A 69 1.74 -18.34 5.40
N GLY A 70 2.73 -18.60 4.54
CA GLY A 70 2.92 -19.87 3.87
C GLY A 70 1.78 -20.22 2.90
N ILE A 71 1.15 -19.21 2.29
CA ILE A 71 0.00 -19.35 1.39
C ILE A 71 0.42 -19.03 -0.04
N LEU A 72 0.04 -19.88 -0.98
CA LEU A 72 0.25 -19.64 -2.40
C LEU A 72 -0.82 -18.66 -2.96
N PRO A 73 -0.46 -17.80 -3.91
CA PRO A 73 -1.40 -16.83 -4.49
C PRO A 73 -2.66 -17.47 -5.08
N GLU A 74 -2.57 -18.68 -5.61
CA GLU A 74 -3.69 -19.42 -6.20
C GLU A 74 -4.74 -19.83 -5.17
N ALA A 75 -4.40 -19.83 -3.89
CA ALA A 75 -5.31 -20.13 -2.80
C ALA A 75 -6.10 -18.89 -2.31
N LEU A 76 -5.82 -17.71 -2.87
CA LEU A 76 -6.58 -16.51 -2.53
C LEU A 76 -7.97 -16.55 -3.15
N ASP A 77 -8.99 -16.25 -2.35
CA ASP A 77 -10.37 -16.10 -2.80
C ASP A 77 -10.72 -14.64 -3.12
N MET A 78 -10.03 -13.68 -2.46
CA MET A 78 -10.35 -12.26 -2.62
C MET A 78 -9.11 -11.38 -2.40
N ILE A 79 -9.04 -10.31 -3.18
CA ILE A 79 -8.05 -9.24 -3.06
C ILE A 79 -8.80 -7.91 -2.96
N ILE A 80 -8.63 -7.20 -1.86
CA ILE A 80 -9.24 -5.88 -1.64
C ILE A 80 -8.11 -4.87 -1.46
N VAL A 81 -8.12 -3.79 -2.23
CA VAL A 81 -7.16 -2.69 -2.09
C VAL A 81 -7.88 -1.43 -1.62
N GLY A 82 -7.54 -0.93 -0.44
CA GLY A 82 -8.03 0.35 0.07
C GLY A 82 -7.14 1.48 -0.44
N THR A 83 -7.58 2.21 -1.46
CA THR A 83 -6.83 3.34 -2.02
C THR A 83 -7.74 4.43 -2.58
N VAL A 84 -7.30 5.69 -2.52
CA VAL A 84 -7.89 6.85 -3.21
C VAL A 84 -6.95 7.40 -4.29
N THR A 85 -5.78 6.78 -4.44
CA THR A 85 -4.74 7.14 -5.41
C THR A 85 -4.36 5.93 -6.26
N PRO A 86 -5.31 5.38 -7.05
CA PRO A 86 -5.00 4.27 -7.95
C PRO A 86 -4.06 4.72 -9.06
N ASP A 87 -3.30 3.78 -9.63
CA ASP A 87 -2.43 4.04 -10.78
C ASP A 87 -3.24 4.56 -11.99
N ARG A 88 -4.47 4.09 -12.09
CA ARG A 88 -5.46 4.46 -13.12
C ARG A 88 -6.88 4.15 -12.63
N GLN A 89 -7.88 4.73 -13.29
CA GLN A 89 -9.27 4.49 -12.92
C GLN A 89 -9.73 3.06 -13.23
N PHE A 90 -9.23 2.48 -14.32
CA PHE A 90 -9.56 1.12 -14.75
C PHE A 90 -8.40 0.49 -15.56
N PRO A 91 -8.07 -0.79 -15.35
CA PRO A 91 -8.58 -1.68 -14.31
C PRO A 91 -8.18 -1.22 -12.89
N SER A 92 -8.89 -1.72 -11.85
CA SER A 92 -8.61 -1.39 -10.45
C SER A 92 -7.21 -1.85 -10.03
N VAL A 93 -6.65 -1.24 -8.98
CA VAL A 93 -5.36 -1.66 -8.41
C VAL A 93 -5.39 -3.11 -7.98
N ALA A 94 -6.49 -3.56 -7.36
CA ALA A 94 -6.65 -4.96 -6.96
C ALA A 94 -6.57 -5.93 -8.16
N CYS A 95 -7.13 -5.55 -9.33
CA CYS A 95 -6.99 -6.36 -10.55
C CYS A 95 -5.54 -6.41 -11.07
N LEU A 96 -4.80 -5.31 -10.95
CA LEU A 96 -3.38 -5.29 -11.31
C LEU A 96 -2.56 -6.19 -10.37
N VAL A 97 -2.80 -6.10 -9.06
CA VAL A 97 -2.19 -6.97 -8.05
C VAL A 97 -2.53 -8.44 -8.30
N GLN A 98 -3.81 -8.74 -8.57
CA GLN A 98 -4.27 -10.10 -8.93
C GLN A 98 -3.49 -10.69 -10.10
N LYS A 99 -3.31 -9.90 -11.16
CA LYS A 99 -2.57 -10.30 -12.36
C LYS A 99 -1.12 -10.61 -12.04
N GLU A 100 -0.44 -9.71 -11.32
CA GLU A 100 0.97 -9.85 -10.96
C GLU A 100 1.22 -11.05 -10.02
N LEU A 101 0.32 -11.27 -9.06
CA LEU A 101 0.35 -12.44 -8.17
C LEU A 101 -0.06 -13.73 -8.87
N LYS A 102 -0.66 -13.68 -10.05
CA LYS A 102 -1.27 -14.82 -10.76
C LYS A 102 -2.40 -15.49 -9.95
N ALA A 103 -3.06 -14.73 -9.09
CA ALA A 103 -4.17 -15.19 -8.25
C ALA A 103 -5.49 -15.27 -9.04
N SER A 104 -5.52 -16.12 -10.08
CA SER A 104 -6.59 -16.14 -11.10
C SER A 104 -7.99 -16.46 -10.57
N ARG A 105 -8.10 -17.05 -9.37
CA ARG A 105 -9.38 -17.42 -8.75
C ARG A 105 -9.94 -16.32 -7.85
N ALA A 106 -9.10 -15.39 -7.41
CA ALA A 106 -9.49 -14.35 -6.46
C ALA A 106 -10.47 -13.35 -7.11
N VAL A 107 -11.48 -12.91 -6.38
CA VAL A 107 -12.25 -11.71 -6.72
C VAL A 107 -11.39 -10.49 -6.36
N ALA A 108 -11.35 -9.47 -7.23
CA ALA A 108 -10.46 -8.33 -7.02
C ALA A 108 -11.20 -7.00 -7.24
N PHE A 109 -11.15 -6.11 -6.25
CA PHE A 109 -11.74 -4.77 -6.35
C PHE A 109 -11.08 -3.79 -5.36
N ASP A 110 -11.21 -2.50 -5.67
CA ASP A 110 -10.72 -1.43 -4.82
C ASP A 110 -11.84 -0.86 -3.93
N VAL A 111 -11.46 -0.38 -2.75
CA VAL A 111 -12.32 0.38 -1.83
C VAL A 111 -11.77 1.80 -1.73
N SER A 112 -12.54 2.77 -2.25
CA SER A 112 -12.21 4.19 -2.19
C SER A 112 -12.91 4.84 -1.00
N ALA A 113 -12.32 4.73 0.20
CA ALA A 113 -12.90 5.21 1.44
C ALA A 113 -11.91 6.05 2.29
N GLY A 114 -10.89 6.64 1.65
CA GLY A 114 -9.91 7.48 2.31
C GLY A 114 -9.29 6.82 3.54
N CYS A 115 -9.27 7.52 4.66
CA CYS A 115 -8.67 7.04 5.91
C CYS A 115 -9.36 5.79 6.50
N SER A 116 -10.60 5.49 6.07
CA SER A 116 -11.34 4.30 6.50
C SER A 116 -11.13 3.08 5.58
N GLY A 117 -10.39 3.24 4.47
CA GLY A 117 -10.22 2.20 3.46
C GLY A 117 -9.70 0.87 4.02
N PHE A 118 -8.71 0.93 4.91
CA PHE A 118 -8.19 -0.27 5.57
C PHE A 118 -9.24 -0.99 6.43
N LEU A 119 -10.03 -0.23 7.20
CA LEU A 119 -11.07 -0.82 8.06
C LEU A 119 -12.16 -1.49 7.23
N TYR A 120 -12.59 -0.86 6.13
CA TYR A 120 -13.56 -1.46 5.22
C TYR A 120 -13.01 -2.67 4.47
N ALA A 121 -11.74 -2.66 4.12
CA ALA A 121 -11.12 -3.82 3.47
C ALA A 121 -10.97 -5.01 4.43
N LEU A 122 -10.88 -4.75 5.75
CA LEU A 122 -10.72 -5.77 6.77
C LEU A 122 -12.05 -6.33 7.27
N SER A 123 -13.17 -5.59 7.13
CA SER A 123 -14.50 -5.98 7.63
C SER A 123 -15.20 -6.99 6.73
#